data_9aab3ca820e3e3836baeb507e9bcf0b9
#
_entry.id   9aab3ca820e3e3836baeb507e9bcf0b9
#
_cell.length_a   1.000
_cell.length_b   1.000
_cell.length_c   1.000
_cell.angle_alpha   90.00
_cell.angle_beta   90.00
_cell.angle_gamma   90.00
#
_symmetry.space_group_name_H-M   'P 1'
#
loop_
_entity.id
_entity.type
_entity.pdbx_description
1 polymer ?
#
loop_
_entity_poly.entity_id
_entity_poly.type
_entity_poly.pdbx_seq_one_letter_code
_entity_poly.pdbx_strand_id
1 'polypeptide(L)'
;GKGPDILILDGISSETYAEQGMLEDLSGILKEAGLLDNIESAYTKEDGSIYEMPVKFGIPMIEGNKEDVQAVTDLASLADVLTKHKDEYGLTSENIYKLPLLYSMYPQALLEKLADNNSAAWMKENGTLDEKKIKEFLEQSERIYQAGKDAMDELKAAYPQAFDDSEQPVYERAGSISGETAVLLSRNCEFALGDIFSPLDFAFVNSMAEIDTSLAYALWNGQMANCFIPVSRIGISSRASQKAAAEKFVEYLFSEEGQMLSREDGFPVVESVYNGEDYWNQGEAGNVLVTGGSSNSENGQELVYSIKVPSADKVNELKQLGKMLTTPVLDNTIITSAVCENGVRYLNGDISLDEAANAVMQQVNLYLAE
;
A
#
# COMPACT_ATOMS: atom_id res chain seq x y z
N GLY A 1 21.58 27.37 -11.33
CA GLY A 1 21.56 26.27 -10.38
C GLY A 1 22.45 25.14 -10.81
N LYS A 2 22.88 24.31 -9.88
CA LYS A 2 23.65 23.09 -10.15
C LYS A 2 22.86 21.83 -9.76
N GLY A 3 21.56 21.98 -9.50
CA GLY A 3 20.67 20.88 -9.16
C GLY A 3 19.95 20.30 -10.37
N PRO A 4 19.18 19.20 -10.20
CA PRO A 4 18.34 18.62 -11.23
C PRO A 4 17.21 19.57 -11.62
N ASP A 5 16.78 19.52 -12.86
CA ASP A 5 15.66 20.31 -13.37
C ASP A 5 14.32 19.66 -13.02
N ILE A 6 14.28 18.32 -12.94
CA ILE A 6 13.13 17.52 -12.56
C ILE A 6 13.44 16.81 -11.25
N LEU A 7 12.47 16.72 -10.35
CA LEU A 7 12.58 16.11 -9.05
C LEU A 7 11.58 14.94 -8.96
N ILE A 8 12.05 13.81 -8.49
CA ILE A 8 11.21 12.73 -7.97
C ILE A 8 11.07 12.98 -6.48
N LEU A 9 9.84 13.14 -6.02
CA LEU A 9 9.50 13.60 -4.67
C LEU A 9 9.05 12.45 -3.76
N ASP A 10 9.21 11.21 -4.22
CA ASP A 10 8.87 10.04 -3.42
C ASP A 10 9.74 9.99 -2.16
N GLY A 11 9.11 9.67 -1.03
CA GLY A 11 9.77 9.54 0.26
C GLY A 11 10.14 10.85 0.97
N ILE A 12 9.81 12.02 0.40
CA ILE A 12 10.14 13.32 0.97
C ILE A 12 8.91 14.24 1.13
N SER A 13 9.03 15.26 1.99
CA SER A 13 7.99 16.28 2.15
C SER A 13 8.05 17.31 1.03
N SER A 14 7.22 17.13 0.00
CA SER A 14 7.09 18.07 -1.11
C SER A 14 6.50 19.43 -0.68
N GLU A 15 5.67 19.45 0.36
CA GLU A 15 5.05 20.66 0.89
C GLU A 15 6.10 21.68 1.35
N THR A 16 7.12 21.22 2.08
CA THR A 16 8.23 22.08 2.49
C THR A 16 8.95 22.69 1.29
N TYR A 17 9.17 21.91 0.23
CA TYR A 17 9.80 22.41 -1.00
C TYR A 17 8.93 23.45 -1.72
N ALA A 18 7.62 23.22 -1.77
CA ALA A 18 6.67 24.17 -2.37
C ALA A 18 6.60 25.47 -1.58
N GLU A 19 6.49 25.41 -0.25
CA GLU A 19 6.47 26.59 0.63
C GLU A 19 7.75 27.44 0.55
N GLN A 20 8.90 26.79 0.34
CA GLN A 20 10.18 27.45 0.14
C GLN A 20 10.35 28.01 -1.30
N GLY A 21 9.35 27.84 -2.16
CA GLY A 21 9.41 28.29 -3.55
C GLY A 21 10.46 27.54 -4.39
N MET A 22 10.71 26.27 -4.06
CA MET A 22 11.68 25.44 -4.77
C MET A 22 11.07 24.67 -5.95
N LEU A 23 9.75 24.60 -6.02
CA LEU A 23 9.00 23.93 -7.08
C LEU A 23 8.28 24.94 -7.98
N GLU A 24 8.17 24.60 -9.25
CA GLU A 24 7.35 25.32 -10.23
C GLU A 24 5.90 24.85 -10.14
N ASP A 25 4.98 25.75 -10.43
CA ASP A 25 3.56 25.42 -10.59
C ASP A 25 3.34 24.66 -11.92
N LEU A 26 2.83 23.45 -11.80
CA LEU A 26 2.54 22.53 -12.92
C LEU A 26 1.11 22.70 -13.47
N SER A 27 0.25 23.48 -12.83
CA SER A 27 -1.17 23.61 -13.21
C SER A 27 -1.37 23.99 -14.69
N GLY A 28 -0.50 24.85 -15.21
CA GLY A 28 -0.52 25.23 -16.63
C GLY A 28 -0.13 24.11 -17.58
N ILE A 29 0.82 23.25 -17.18
CA ILE A 29 1.32 22.12 -17.96
C ILE A 29 0.29 20.99 -17.97
N LEU A 30 -0.32 20.72 -16.82
CA LEU A 30 -1.25 19.62 -16.62
C LEU A 30 -2.68 19.89 -17.11
N LYS A 31 -3.00 21.15 -17.39
CA LYS A 31 -4.35 21.60 -17.77
C LYS A 31 -5.00 20.78 -18.89
N GLU A 32 -4.22 20.40 -19.89
CA GLU A 32 -4.72 19.67 -21.06
C GLU A 32 -4.46 18.15 -20.95
N ALA A 33 -3.89 17.68 -19.84
CA ALA A 33 -3.56 16.27 -19.65
C ALA A 33 -4.81 15.38 -19.45
N GLY A 34 -5.94 15.96 -18.99
CA GLY A 34 -7.16 15.20 -18.73
C GLY A 34 -6.98 14.19 -17.62
N LEU A 35 -6.52 14.66 -16.47
CA LEU A 35 -6.28 13.82 -15.29
C LEU A 35 -7.59 13.30 -14.70
N LEU A 36 -7.52 12.24 -13.93
CA LEU A 36 -8.62 11.79 -13.07
C LEU A 36 -8.93 12.87 -12.03
N ASP A 37 -10.16 13.34 -11.99
CA ASP A 37 -10.60 14.45 -11.11
C ASP A 37 -10.24 14.24 -9.64
N ASN A 38 -10.37 13.00 -9.15
CA ASN A 38 -10.06 12.66 -7.76
C ASN A 38 -8.56 12.74 -7.45
N ILE A 39 -7.71 12.38 -8.39
CA ILE A 39 -6.24 12.48 -8.23
C ILE A 39 -5.79 13.94 -8.37
N GLU A 40 -6.26 14.63 -9.40
CA GLU A 40 -5.92 16.04 -9.61
C GLU A 40 -6.32 16.89 -8.40
N SER A 41 -7.54 16.71 -7.88
CA SER A 41 -8.05 17.43 -6.71
C SER A 41 -7.21 17.20 -5.46
N ALA A 42 -6.63 16.01 -5.28
CA ALA A 42 -5.80 15.68 -4.12
C ALA A 42 -4.46 16.46 -4.10
N TYR A 43 -3.99 16.95 -5.25
CA TYR A 43 -2.74 17.69 -5.39
C TYR A 43 -2.94 19.17 -5.73
N THR A 44 -4.17 19.59 -5.97
CA THR A 44 -4.49 20.99 -6.25
C THR A 44 -4.62 21.76 -4.93
N LYS A 45 -3.83 22.82 -4.78
CA LYS A 45 -3.89 23.72 -3.62
C LYS A 45 -5.12 24.63 -3.70
N GLU A 46 -5.46 25.29 -2.60
CA GLU A 46 -6.63 26.22 -2.54
C GLU A 46 -6.59 27.35 -3.58
N ASP A 47 -5.38 27.79 -3.96
CA ASP A 47 -5.17 28.83 -4.98
C ASP A 47 -5.16 28.29 -6.42
N GLY A 48 -5.35 26.97 -6.61
CA GLY A 48 -5.37 26.28 -7.88
C GLY A 48 -3.99 25.86 -8.39
N SER A 49 -2.91 26.09 -7.63
CA SER A 49 -1.57 25.64 -8.00
C SER A 49 -1.36 24.14 -7.74
N ILE A 50 -0.48 23.52 -8.53
CA ILE A 50 -0.08 22.11 -8.42
C ILE A 50 1.45 22.08 -8.47
N TYR A 51 2.10 21.66 -7.39
CA TYR A 51 3.57 21.63 -7.31
C TYR A 51 4.17 20.24 -7.52
N GLU A 52 3.36 19.22 -7.41
CA GLU A 52 3.72 17.83 -7.70
C GLU A 52 2.51 17.07 -8.25
N MET A 53 2.77 15.99 -8.98
CA MET A 53 1.73 15.07 -9.43
C MET A 53 2.31 13.66 -9.50
N PRO A 54 1.61 12.62 -8.99
CA PRO A 54 2.03 11.24 -9.22
C PRO A 54 1.81 10.87 -10.68
N VAL A 55 2.79 10.19 -11.26
CA VAL A 55 2.68 9.69 -12.65
C VAL A 55 1.71 8.51 -12.72
N LYS A 56 1.64 7.73 -11.64
CA LYS A 56 0.78 6.55 -11.49
C LYS A 56 0.24 6.48 -10.07
N PHE A 57 -0.70 5.57 -9.84
CA PHE A 57 -1.18 5.28 -8.48
C PHE A 57 -1.47 3.79 -8.28
N GLY A 58 -1.44 3.34 -7.03
CA GLY A 58 -1.83 2.02 -6.59
C GLY A 58 -3.14 2.06 -5.80
N ILE A 59 -3.82 0.92 -5.73
CA ILE A 59 -5.09 0.74 -5.00
C ILE A 59 -4.86 -0.24 -3.85
N PRO A 60 -5.05 0.19 -2.58
CA PRO A 60 -4.92 -0.71 -1.43
C PRO A 60 -6.04 -1.74 -1.41
N MET A 61 -5.69 -3.00 -1.16
CA MET A 61 -6.64 -4.11 -1.15
C MET A 61 -6.46 -4.97 0.10
N ILE A 62 -7.57 -5.56 0.53
CA ILE A 62 -7.61 -6.65 1.51
C ILE A 62 -8.33 -7.82 0.88
N GLU A 63 -7.81 -9.03 1.07
CA GLU A 63 -8.46 -10.28 0.68
C GLU A 63 -8.45 -11.26 1.83
N GLY A 64 -9.53 -12.03 2.01
CA GLY A 64 -9.69 -12.99 3.08
C GLY A 64 -11.05 -13.66 3.04
N ASN A 65 -11.46 -14.31 4.14
CA ASN A 65 -12.80 -14.85 4.26
C ASN A 65 -13.85 -13.75 4.05
N LYS A 66 -14.89 -14.05 3.28
CA LYS A 66 -15.91 -13.07 2.87
C LYS A 66 -16.61 -12.37 4.03
N GLU A 67 -16.92 -13.09 5.12
CA GLU A 67 -17.58 -12.50 6.29
C GLU A 67 -16.62 -11.56 7.04
N ASP A 68 -15.35 -11.94 7.14
CA ASP A 68 -14.33 -11.17 7.83
C ASP A 68 -13.90 -9.94 7.02
N VAL A 69 -13.74 -10.06 5.69
CA VAL A 69 -13.50 -8.90 4.81
C VAL A 69 -14.62 -7.88 4.93
N GLN A 70 -15.90 -8.32 5.01
CA GLN A 70 -17.04 -7.41 5.20
C GLN A 70 -17.05 -6.74 6.57
N ALA A 71 -16.45 -7.36 7.59
CA ALA A 71 -16.36 -6.80 8.95
C ALA A 71 -15.22 -5.78 9.09
N VAL A 72 -14.22 -5.81 8.21
CA VAL A 72 -13.07 -4.91 8.25
C VAL A 72 -13.40 -3.63 7.49
N THR A 73 -13.52 -2.52 8.21
CA THR A 73 -13.81 -1.18 7.66
C THR A 73 -12.67 -0.18 7.92
N ASP A 74 -11.78 -0.49 8.85
CA ASP A 74 -10.63 0.32 9.27
C ASP A 74 -9.60 -0.52 10.04
N LEU A 75 -8.51 0.10 10.50
CA LEU A 75 -7.46 -0.58 11.27
C LEU A 75 -7.99 -1.18 12.59
N ALA A 76 -8.92 -0.52 13.27
CA ALA A 76 -9.44 -1.00 14.55
C ALA A 76 -10.30 -2.26 14.35
N SER A 77 -11.16 -2.27 13.35
CA SER A 77 -11.99 -3.44 12.99
C SER A 77 -11.13 -4.60 12.48
N LEU A 78 -10.02 -4.33 11.76
CA LEU A 78 -9.04 -5.37 11.42
C LEU A 78 -8.48 -6.01 12.70
N ALA A 79 -8.04 -5.20 13.67
CA ALA A 79 -7.53 -5.70 14.95
C ALA A 79 -8.61 -6.48 15.72
N ASP A 80 -9.87 -6.07 15.67
CA ASP A 80 -10.99 -6.77 16.29
C ASP A 80 -11.22 -8.16 15.69
N VAL A 81 -11.25 -8.25 14.35
CA VAL A 81 -11.42 -9.54 13.64
C VAL A 81 -10.25 -10.46 13.96
N LEU A 82 -9.01 -9.99 13.82
CA LEU A 82 -7.84 -10.82 14.08
C LEU A 82 -7.75 -11.27 15.53
N THR A 83 -8.12 -10.42 16.50
CA THR A 83 -8.17 -10.79 17.92
C THR A 83 -9.27 -11.81 18.21
N LYS A 84 -10.41 -11.74 17.54
CA LYS A 84 -11.51 -12.72 17.65
C LYS A 84 -11.07 -14.12 17.23
N HIS A 85 -10.23 -14.23 16.20
CA HIS A 85 -9.74 -15.49 15.66
C HIS A 85 -8.40 -15.96 16.26
N LYS A 86 -7.88 -15.31 17.30
CA LYS A 86 -6.55 -15.59 17.87
C LYS A 86 -6.33 -17.05 18.25
N ASP A 87 -7.38 -17.74 18.73
CA ASP A 87 -7.30 -19.15 19.16
C ASP A 87 -7.25 -20.14 17.96
N GLU A 88 -7.40 -19.65 16.74
CA GLU A 88 -7.28 -20.41 15.49
C GLU A 88 -5.87 -20.33 14.88
N TYR A 89 -5.02 -19.44 15.40
CA TYR A 89 -3.65 -19.27 14.91
C TYR A 89 -2.70 -20.25 15.56
N GLY A 90 -1.67 -20.65 14.82
CA GLY A 90 -0.67 -21.62 15.26
C GLY A 90 -0.58 -22.84 14.35
N LEU A 91 0.04 -23.90 14.84
CA LEU A 91 0.12 -25.19 14.15
C LEU A 91 -1.19 -25.95 14.29
N THR A 92 -1.78 -26.33 13.17
CA THR A 92 -2.97 -27.18 13.17
C THR A 92 -2.60 -28.66 13.33
N SER A 93 -3.60 -29.52 13.61
CA SER A 93 -3.42 -30.97 13.69
C SER A 93 -2.95 -31.61 12.37
N GLU A 94 -2.99 -30.85 11.28
CA GLU A 94 -2.57 -31.29 9.95
C GLU A 94 -1.19 -30.72 9.59
N ASN A 95 -0.44 -30.18 10.56
CA ASN A 95 0.85 -29.47 10.44
C ASN A 95 0.81 -28.24 9.49
N ILE A 96 -0.38 -27.73 9.20
CA ILE A 96 -0.57 -26.47 8.52
C ILE A 96 -0.53 -25.39 9.59
N TYR A 97 0.25 -24.35 9.37
CA TYR A 97 0.21 -23.20 10.25
C TYR A 97 -0.79 -22.15 9.72
N LYS A 98 -1.39 -21.41 10.62
CA LYS A 98 -2.23 -20.25 10.31
C LYS A 98 -1.76 -19.05 11.11
N LEU A 99 -1.58 -17.93 10.45
CA LEU A 99 -1.19 -16.64 11.01
C LEU A 99 -2.26 -15.56 10.71
N PRO A 100 -2.30 -14.49 11.50
CA PRO A 100 -3.17 -13.34 11.17
C PRO A 100 -2.87 -12.76 9.80
N LEU A 101 -1.60 -12.45 9.54
CA LEU A 101 -1.09 -11.90 8.29
C LEU A 101 0.19 -12.66 7.92
N LEU A 102 0.26 -13.13 6.70
CA LEU A 102 1.43 -13.87 6.23
C LEU A 102 2.62 -12.90 6.04
N TYR A 103 3.82 -13.41 6.37
CA TYR A 103 5.10 -12.68 6.25
C TYR A 103 5.21 -11.36 7.03
N SER A 104 4.18 -10.98 7.77
CA SER A 104 4.10 -9.67 8.42
C SER A 104 3.99 -9.76 9.95
N MET A 105 4.36 -10.89 10.57
CA MET A 105 4.23 -11.06 12.03
C MET A 105 5.51 -10.74 12.82
N TYR A 106 6.55 -10.22 12.18
CA TYR A 106 7.65 -9.58 12.86
C TYR A 106 7.28 -8.12 13.15
N PRO A 107 7.65 -7.55 14.31
CA PRO A 107 7.28 -6.18 14.66
C PRO A 107 7.56 -5.16 13.56
N GLN A 108 8.77 -5.18 12.97
CA GLN A 108 9.16 -4.26 11.91
C GLN A 108 8.29 -4.46 10.67
N ALA A 109 8.20 -5.69 10.16
CA ALA A 109 7.45 -5.98 8.93
C ALA A 109 5.95 -5.69 9.08
N LEU A 110 5.38 -5.99 10.26
CA LEU A 110 3.98 -5.68 10.56
C LEU A 110 3.73 -4.17 10.54
N LEU A 111 4.58 -3.41 11.23
CA LEU A 111 4.42 -1.96 11.30
C LEU A 111 4.59 -1.30 9.93
N GLU A 112 5.59 -1.71 9.14
CA GLU A 112 5.80 -1.21 7.78
C GLU A 112 4.58 -1.50 6.89
N LYS A 113 4.09 -2.75 6.91
CA LYS A 113 2.91 -3.14 6.13
C LYS A 113 1.65 -2.36 6.51
N LEU A 114 1.42 -2.18 7.81
CA LEU A 114 0.26 -1.40 8.27
C LEU A 114 0.45 0.10 8.02
N ALA A 115 1.69 0.62 8.11
CA ALA A 115 1.99 2.04 7.90
C ALA A 115 1.57 2.54 6.52
N ASP A 116 1.77 1.74 5.47
CA ASP A 116 1.50 2.13 4.09
C ASP A 116 0.10 2.73 3.90
N ASN A 117 -0.93 2.12 4.47
CA ASN A 117 -2.31 2.54 4.31
C ASN A 117 -2.89 3.34 5.50
N ASN A 118 -2.07 3.59 6.54
CA ASN A 118 -2.50 4.34 7.72
C ASN A 118 -1.82 5.71 7.81
N SER A 119 -0.71 5.90 7.13
CA SER A 119 0.14 7.09 7.24
C SER A 119 -0.55 8.40 6.87
N ALA A 120 -1.55 8.38 5.97
CA ALA A 120 -2.33 9.56 5.60
C ALA A 120 -3.01 10.22 6.82
N ALA A 121 -3.35 9.45 7.86
CA ALA A 121 -3.99 9.95 9.06
C ALA A 121 -3.01 10.64 10.04
N TRP A 122 -1.70 10.52 9.85
CA TRP A 122 -0.71 10.99 10.82
C TRP A 122 -0.37 12.47 10.72
N MET A 123 -0.78 13.11 9.63
CA MET A 123 -0.61 14.55 9.45
C MET A 123 -1.94 15.27 9.59
N LYS A 124 -1.92 16.41 10.28
CA LYS A 124 -3.05 17.35 10.34
C LYS A 124 -3.01 18.28 9.14
N GLU A 125 -4.13 18.91 8.82
CA GLU A 125 -4.24 19.90 7.74
C GLU A 125 -3.23 21.08 7.86
N ASN A 126 -2.78 21.37 9.06
CA ASN A 126 -1.78 22.43 9.32
C ASN A 126 -0.31 21.96 9.20
N GLY A 127 -0.07 20.79 8.63
CA GLY A 127 1.27 20.25 8.41
C GLY A 127 1.97 19.72 9.68
N THR A 128 1.28 19.61 10.82
CA THR A 128 1.84 19.02 12.05
C THR A 128 1.39 17.57 12.24
N LEU A 129 2.19 16.78 12.96
CA LEU A 129 1.81 15.42 13.30
C LEU A 129 0.57 15.35 14.18
N ASP A 130 -0.25 14.32 13.98
CA ASP A 130 -1.34 13.95 14.87
C ASP A 130 -0.91 12.86 15.85
N GLU A 131 -0.45 13.25 17.04
CA GLU A 131 -0.02 12.34 18.10
C GLU A 131 -1.11 11.31 18.43
N LYS A 132 -2.39 11.72 18.43
CA LYS A 132 -3.51 10.83 18.75
C LYS A 132 -3.62 9.73 17.70
N LYS A 133 -3.50 10.05 16.41
CA LYS A 133 -3.57 9.08 15.32
C LYS A 133 -2.38 8.13 15.32
N ILE A 134 -1.20 8.62 15.67
CA ILE A 134 -0.01 7.78 15.84
C ILE A 134 -0.20 6.80 17.02
N LYS A 135 -0.73 7.26 18.16
CA LYS A 135 -1.03 6.37 19.29
C LYS A 135 -2.08 5.33 18.93
N GLU A 136 -3.18 5.72 18.26
CA GLU A 136 -4.20 4.78 17.75
C GLU A 136 -3.58 3.73 16.82
N PHE A 137 -2.70 4.14 15.91
CA PHE A 137 -1.99 3.23 15.01
C PHE A 137 -1.15 2.20 15.78
N LEU A 138 -0.31 2.65 16.70
CA LEU A 138 0.58 1.78 17.48
C LEU A 138 -0.21 0.83 18.39
N GLU A 139 -1.29 1.30 19.02
CA GLU A 139 -2.16 0.48 19.86
C GLU A 139 -2.85 -0.64 19.05
N GLN A 140 -3.41 -0.33 17.89
CA GLN A 140 -4.05 -1.34 17.05
C GLN A 140 -3.02 -2.31 16.47
N SER A 141 -1.84 -1.82 16.08
CA SER A 141 -0.74 -2.67 15.62
C SER A 141 -0.26 -3.64 16.70
N GLU A 142 -0.20 -3.20 17.96
CA GLU A 142 0.09 -4.09 19.10
C GLU A 142 -0.97 -5.18 19.23
N ARG A 143 -2.25 -4.84 19.17
CA ARG A 143 -3.35 -5.83 19.23
C ARG A 143 -3.23 -6.89 18.15
N ILE A 144 -2.92 -6.48 16.92
CA ILE A 144 -2.69 -7.40 15.79
C ILE A 144 -1.46 -8.28 16.06
N TYR A 145 -0.35 -7.68 16.52
CA TYR A 145 0.86 -8.39 16.86
C TYR A 145 0.62 -9.46 17.94
N GLN A 146 -0.05 -9.08 19.03
CA GLN A 146 -0.36 -9.99 20.14
C GLN A 146 -1.32 -11.12 19.74
N ALA A 147 -2.24 -10.87 18.78
CA ALA A 147 -3.12 -11.92 18.28
C ALA A 147 -2.35 -13.07 17.59
N GLY A 148 -1.24 -12.78 16.94
CA GLY A 148 -0.44 -13.80 16.24
C GLY A 148 0.87 -14.20 16.94
N LYS A 149 1.22 -13.56 18.07
CA LYS A 149 2.52 -13.73 18.71
C LYS A 149 2.77 -15.16 19.16
N ASP A 150 1.81 -15.79 19.84
CA ASP A 150 1.95 -17.15 20.35
C ASP A 150 2.10 -18.15 19.20
N ALA A 151 1.34 -17.98 18.11
CA ALA A 151 1.44 -18.78 16.90
C ALA A 151 2.82 -18.65 16.24
N MET A 152 3.35 -17.44 16.22
CA MET A 152 4.67 -17.16 15.66
C MET A 152 5.80 -17.74 16.51
N ASP A 153 5.67 -17.65 17.83
CA ASP A 153 6.62 -18.26 18.77
C ASP A 153 6.62 -19.78 18.66
N GLU A 154 5.44 -20.40 18.48
CA GLU A 154 5.30 -21.83 18.24
C GLU A 154 5.95 -22.26 16.91
N LEU A 155 5.74 -21.50 15.84
CA LEU A 155 6.39 -21.74 14.54
C LEU A 155 7.91 -21.67 14.62
N LYS A 156 8.45 -20.63 15.27
CA LYS A 156 9.88 -20.48 15.49
C LYS A 156 10.48 -21.64 16.30
N ALA A 157 9.73 -22.12 17.29
CA ALA A 157 10.16 -23.28 18.09
C ALA A 157 10.15 -24.59 17.28
N ALA A 158 9.13 -24.77 16.40
CA ALA A 158 9.01 -25.95 15.57
C ALA A 158 10.01 -25.98 14.41
N TYR A 159 10.31 -24.83 13.82
CA TYR A 159 11.16 -24.69 12.63
C TYR A 159 12.27 -23.66 12.82
N PRO A 160 13.16 -23.81 13.82
CA PRO A 160 14.15 -22.77 14.15
C PRO A 160 15.11 -22.45 13.01
N GLN A 161 15.31 -23.37 12.06
CA GLN A 161 16.19 -23.15 10.91
C GLN A 161 15.58 -22.26 9.82
N ALA A 162 14.24 -22.09 9.83
CA ALA A 162 13.53 -21.21 8.90
C ALA A 162 13.47 -19.76 9.40
N PHE A 163 13.82 -19.53 10.66
CA PHE A 163 13.73 -18.24 11.35
C PHE A 163 15.12 -17.88 11.93
N ASP A 164 16.11 -17.71 11.06
CA ASP A 164 17.42 -17.20 11.52
C ASP A 164 17.28 -15.72 11.91
N ASP A 165 17.44 -15.44 13.21
CA ASP A 165 17.34 -14.09 13.79
C ASP A 165 18.35 -13.10 13.21
N SER A 166 19.38 -13.57 12.47
CA SER A 166 20.38 -12.72 11.84
C SER A 166 19.91 -12.10 10.51
N GLU A 167 18.91 -12.70 9.88
CA GLU A 167 18.29 -12.21 8.66
C GLU A 167 16.80 -11.94 8.90
N GLN A 168 16.50 -10.86 9.60
CA GLN A 168 15.14 -10.31 9.52
C GLN A 168 14.89 -9.95 8.06
N PRO A 169 13.80 -10.43 7.44
CA PRO A 169 13.49 -10.03 6.10
C PRO A 169 13.43 -8.50 6.07
N VAL A 170 14.32 -7.89 5.31
CA VAL A 170 14.23 -6.47 4.99
C VAL A 170 13.06 -6.39 4.02
N TYR A 171 11.88 -6.10 4.56
CA TYR A 171 10.75 -5.79 3.70
C TYR A 171 10.99 -4.40 3.12
N GLU A 172 11.23 -4.38 1.83
CA GLU A 172 10.93 -3.20 1.04
C GLU A 172 9.42 -2.92 1.18
N ARG A 173 9.02 -1.66 1.06
CA ARG A 173 7.62 -1.18 1.07
C ARG A 173 6.66 -2.25 0.54
N ALA A 174 5.54 -2.46 1.21
CA ALA A 174 4.59 -3.52 0.91
C ALA A 174 4.41 -3.68 -0.60
N GLY A 175 4.86 -4.79 -1.10
CA GLY A 175 4.75 -5.11 -2.50
C GLY A 175 3.31 -5.39 -2.92
N SER A 176 3.11 -5.70 -4.18
CA SER A 176 1.82 -6.14 -4.70
C SER A 176 1.22 -7.25 -3.83
N ILE A 177 -0.06 -7.15 -3.53
CA ILE A 177 -0.84 -8.18 -2.82
C ILE A 177 -0.79 -9.55 -3.54
N SER A 178 -0.51 -9.58 -4.84
CA SER A 178 -0.48 -10.79 -5.66
C SER A 178 0.45 -11.89 -5.11
N GLY A 179 1.50 -11.53 -4.39
CA GLY A 179 2.38 -12.48 -3.71
C GLY A 179 1.73 -13.21 -2.53
N GLU A 180 0.72 -12.63 -1.89
CA GLU A 180 0.06 -13.18 -0.71
C GLU A 180 -1.28 -13.88 -1.03
N THR A 181 -2.01 -13.46 -2.07
CA THR A 181 -3.34 -13.98 -2.38
C THR A 181 -3.37 -15.48 -2.62
N ALA A 182 -2.34 -16.03 -3.29
CA ALA A 182 -2.23 -17.46 -3.51
C ALA A 182 -2.09 -18.29 -2.22
N VAL A 183 -1.57 -17.68 -1.15
CA VAL A 183 -1.37 -18.35 0.15
C VAL A 183 -2.67 -18.46 0.93
N LEU A 184 -3.65 -17.60 0.65
CA LEU A 184 -5.00 -17.73 1.21
C LEU A 184 -5.67 -19.05 0.82
N LEU A 185 -5.41 -19.59 -0.38
CA LEU A 185 -5.91 -20.90 -0.79
C LEU A 185 -5.40 -22.05 0.09
N SER A 186 -4.21 -21.88 0.67
CA SER A 186 -3.62 -22.86 1.62
C SER A 186 -4.08 -22.63 3.06
N ARG A 187 -4.90 -21.60 3.31
CA ARG A 187 -5.40 -21.23 4.64
C ARG A 187 -4.30 -20.90 5.66
N ASN A 188 -3.14 -20.47 5.20
CA ASN A 188 -2.00 -20.17 6.07
C ASN A 188 -2.04 -18.76 6.68
N CYS A 189 -2.96 -17.92 6.24
CA CYS A 189 -3.23 -16.61 6.84
C CYS A 189 -4.73 -16.29 6.82
N GLU A 190 -5.14 -15.37 7.69
CA GLU A 190 -6.53 -14.87 7.73
C GLU A 190 -6.78 -13.87 6.60
N PHE A 191 -5.85 -12.93 6.41
CA PHE A 191 -5.92 -11.94 5.37
C PHE A 191 -4.61 -11.85 4.58
N ALA A 192 -4.74 -11.53 3.29
CA ALA A 192 -3.72 -10.89 2.50
C ALA A 192 -4.00 -9.37 2.47
N LEU A 193 -2.98 -8.58 2.78
CA LEU A 193 -3.01 -7.11 2.69
C LEU A 193 -1.93 -6.66 1.72
N GLY A 194 -2.23 -5.65 0.93
CA GLY A 194 -1.24 -5.03 0.06
C GLY A 194 -1.90 -4.16 -1.00
N ASP A 195 -1.14 -3.79 -2.00
CA ASP A 195 -1.57 -2.89 -3.04
C ASP A 195 -1.63 -3.60 -4.38
N ILE A 196 -2.52 -3.17 -5.25
CA ILE A 196 -2.49 -3.54 -6.66
C ILE A 196 -2.00 -2.35 -7.48
N PHE A 197 -1.07 -2.62 -8.39
CA PHE A 197 -0.44 -1.62 -9.26
C PHE A 197 -0.67 -1.91 -10.74
N SER A 198 -1.30 -3.04 -11.06
CA SER A 198 -1.44 -3.49 -12.44
C SER A 198 -2.74 -4.26 -12.67
N PRO A 199 -3.19 -4.35 -13.95
CA PRO A 199 -4.24 -5.28 -14.32
C PRO A 199 -3.93 -6.73 -13.95
N LEU A 200 -2.65 -7.14 -13.95
CA LEU A 200 -2.24 -8.49 -13.56
C LEU A 200 -2.42 -8.73 -12.06
N ASP A 201 -2.05 -7.77 -11.20
CA ASP A 201 -2.29 -7.88 -9.75
C ASP A 201 -3.78 -8.07 -9.46
N PHE A 202 -4.63 -7.29 -10.15
CA PHE A 202 -6.07 -7.45 -10.02
C PHE A 202 -6.55 -8.83 -10.50
N ALA A 203 -5.97 -9.36 -11.59
CA ALA A 203 -6.29 -10.70 -12.06
C ALA A 203 -5.95 -11.77 -11.00
N PHE A 204 -4.87 -11.61 -10.22
CA PHE A 204 -4.55 -12.49 -9.10
C PHE A 204 -5.65 -12.44 -8.03
N VAL A 205 -5.96 -11.27 -7.51
CA VAL A 205 -6.98 -11.07 -6.45
C VAL A 205 -8.34 -11.61 -6.91
N ASN A 206 -8.79 -11.25 -8.12
CA ASN A 206 -10.06 -11.71 -8.66
C ASN A 206 -10.10 -13.24 -8.86
N SER A 207 -9.02 -13.83 -9.38
CA SER A 207 -8.99 -15.28 -9.65
C SER A 207 -9.00 -16.10 -8.35
N MET A 208 -8.35 -15.65 -7.27
CA MET A 208 -8.37 -16.35 -5.98
C MET A 208 -9.79 -16.38 -5.41
N ALA A 209 -10.52 -15.27 -5.45
CA ALA A 209 -11.92 -15.20 -5.02
C ALA A 209 -12.88 -16.01 -5.92
N GLU A 210 -12.53 -16.24 -7.21
CA GLU A 210 -13.30 -17.11 -8.08
C GLU A 210 -13.01 -18.61 -7.84
N ILE A 211 -11.75 -18.96 -7.54
CA ILE A 211 -11.33 -20.34 -7.22
C ILE A 211 -11.93 -20.80 -5.91
N ASP A 212 -11.87 -19.96 -4.87
CA ASP A 212 -12.49 -20.21 -3.60
C ASP A 212 -13.56 -19.15 -3.29
N THR A 213 -14.82 -19.50 -3.51
CA THR A 213 -15.96 -18.58 -3.33
C THR A 213 -16.25 -18.20 -1.88
N SER A 214 -15.54 -18.77 -0.90
CA SER A 214 -15.56 -18.30 0.48
C SER A 214 -14.66 -17.09 0.70
N LEU A 215 -13.74 -16.80 -0.25
CA LEU A 215 -12.91 -15.61 -0.24
C LEU A 215 -13.63 -14.42 -0.89
N ALA A 216 -13.22 -13.24 -0.49
CA ALA A 216 -13.62 -11.97 -1.09
C ALA A 216 -12.48 -10.98 -0.95
N TYR A 217 -12.53 -9.92 -1.76
CA TYR A 217 -11.63 -8.80 -1.66
C TYR A 217 -12.39 -7.48 -1.54
N ALA A 218 -11.76 -6.48 -0.96
CA ALA A 218 -12.30 -5.14 -0.82
C ALA A 218 -11.16 -4.11 -0.83
N LEU A 219 -11.54 -2.84 -0.98
CA LEU A 219 -10.62 -1.73 -0.73
C LEU A 219 -10.15 -1.80 0.74
N TRP A 220 -8.84 -1.77 0.97
CA TRP A 220 -8.29 -1.69 2.31
C TRP A 220 -8.30 -0.25 2.80
N ASN A 221 -9.17 0.04 3.76
CA ASN A 221 -9.19 1.30 4.47
C ASN A 221 -8.43 1.16 5.79
N GLY A 222 -7.40 1.99 5.98
CA GLY A 222 -6.70 2.11 7.24
C GLY A 222 -7.41 3.06 8.21
N GLN A 223 -6.66 3.89 8.92
CA GLN A 223 -7.21 4.95 9.78
C GLN A 223 -7.91 6.07 8.99
N MET A 224 -7.70 6.13 7.69
CA MET A 224 -8.36 7.04 6.76
C MET A 224 -8.90 6.26 5.56
N ALA A 225 -10.13 6.57 5.15
CA ALA A 225 -10.77 5.89 4.04
C ALA A 225 -10.37 6.48 2.69
N ASN A 226 -10.55 5.69 1.63
CA ASN A 226 -10.35 6.10 0.25
C ASN A 226 -8.94 6.62 -0.05
N CYS A 227 -7.94 5.99 0.58
CA CYS A 227 -6.54 6.28 0.28
C CYS A 227 -6.10 5.62 -1.03
N PHE A 228 -5.12 6.26 -1.69
CA PHE A 228 -4.39 5.68 -2.81
C PHE A 228 -2.88 5.81 -2.58
N ILE A 229 -2.12 4.95 -3.25
CA ILE A 229 -0.66 4.96 -3.19
C ILE A 229 -0.14 5.81 -4.35
N PRO A 230 0.44 6.99 -4.11
CA PRO A 230 1.07 7.74 -5.19
C PRO A 230 2.36 7.03 -5.64
N VAL A 231 2.59 6.99 -6.94
CA VAL A 231 3.78 6.39 -7.54
C VAL A 231 4.47 7.41 -8.43
N SER A 232 5.76 7.60 -8.19
CA SER A 232 6.62 8.53 -8.95
C SER A 232 6.06 9.96 -8.95
N ARG A 233 5.96 10.56 -7.76
CA ARG A 233 5.57 11.98 -7.64
C ARG A 233 6.65 12.86 -8.26
N ILE A 234 6.26 13.65 -9.25
CA ILE A 234 7.18 14.46 -10.03
C ILE A 234 6.91 15.94 -9.82
N GLY A 235 7.99 16.73 -9.73
CA GLY A 235 7.97 18.19 -9.71
C GLY A 235 9.07 18.77 -10.58
N ILE A 236 8.95 20.06 -10.93
CA ILE A 236 9.96 20.80 -11.65
C ILE A 236 10.62 21.78 -10.67
N SER A 237 11.95 21.82 -10.64
CA SER A 237 12.69 22.78 -9.83
C SER A 237 12.44 24.21 -10.32
N SER A 238 12.12 25.14 -9.40
CA SER A 238 12.02 26.57 -9.73
C SER A 238 13.33 27.17 -10.22
N ARG A 239 14.45 26.44 -10.05
CA ARG A 239 15.78 26.82 -10.53
C ARG A 239 16.24 25.97 -11.72
N ALA A 240 15.30 25.34 -12.40
CA ALA A 240 15.60 24.51 -13.58
C ALA A 240 16.36 25.31 -14.63
N SER A 241 17.49 24.78 -15.08
CA SER A 241 18.33 25.41 -16.11
C SER A 241 17.79 25.13 -17.51
N GLN A 242 17.06 24.03 -17.70
CA GLN A 242 16.43 23.61 -18.95
C GLN A 242 14.90 23.52 -18.78
N LYS A 243 14.29 24.61 -18.24
CA LYS A 243 12.86 24.62 -17.88
C LYS A 243 11.96 24.12 -19.01
N ALA A 244 12.12 24.63 -20.24
CA ALA A 244 11.30 24.20 -21.37
C ALA A 244 11.45 22.72 -21.74
N ALA A 245 12.61 22.11 -21.48
CA ALA A 245 12.79 20.68 -21.68
C ALA A 245 12.15 19.86 -20.55
N ALA A 246 12.24 20.35 -19.31
CA ALA A 246 11.58 19.76 -18.16
C ALA A 246 10.05 19.77 -18.31
N GLU A 247 9.48 20.90 -18.72
CA GLU A 247 8.05 21.05 -19.01
C GLU A 247 7.58 20.02 -20.06
N LYS A 248 8.29 19.91 -21.19
CA LYS A 248 7.96 18.94 -22.24
C LYS A 248 8.07 17.50 -21.78
N PHE A 249 9.01 17.21 -20.89
CA PHE A 249 9.12 15.86 -20.33
C PHE A 249 7.94 15.55 -19.41
N VAL A 250 7.50 16.49 -18.58
CA VAL A 250 6.31 16.34 -17.75
C VAL A 250 5.06 16.21 -18.61
N GLU A 251 4.87 17.06 -19.65
CA GLU A 251 3.80 16.92 -20.64
C GLU A 251 3.76 15.52 -21.25
N TYR A 252 4.93 14.97 -21.61
CA TYR A 252 5.03 13.61 -22.16
C TYR A 252 4.62 12.54 -21.17
N LEU A 253 5.05 12.61 -19.90
CA LEU A 253 4.67 11.65 -18.86
C LEU A 253 3.16 11.59 -18.64
N PHE A 254 2.47 12.72 -18.76
CA PHE A 254 1.02 12.83 -18.63
C PHE A 254 0.27 12.80 -19.97
N SER A 255 0.92 12.38 -21.05
CA SER A 255 0.27 12.06 -22.33
C SER A 255 -0.24 10.61 -22.33
N GLU A 256 -1.16 10.29 -23.24
CA GLU A 256 -1.64 8.92 -23.42
C GLU A 256 -0.48 7.94 -23.71
N GLU A 257 0.50 8.35 -24.53
CA GLU A 257 1.68 7.56 -24.85
C GLU A 257 2.54 7.31 -23.60
N GLY A 258 2.84 8.36 -22.84
CA GLY A 258 3.63 8.26 -21.60
C GLY A 258 2.97 7.38 -20.55
N GLN A 259 1.64 7.47 -20.40
CA GLN A 259 0.89 6.66 -19.44
C GLN A 259 0.83 5.18 -19.83
N MET A 260 1.02 4.84 -21.10
CA MET A 260 1.05 3.47 -21.62
C MET A 260 2.44 2.81 -21.63
N LEU A 261 3.52 3.53 -21.25
CA LEU A 261 4.90 3.01 -21.27
C LEU A 261 5.08 1.78 -20.37
N SER A 262 4.41 1.75 -19.23
CA SER A 262 4.38 0.60 -18.35
C SER A 262 2.97 0.38 -17.81
N ARG A 263 2.60 -0.89 -17.60
CA ARG A 263 1.32 -1.30 -17.01
C ARG A 263 1.50 -2.10 -15.72
N GLU A 264 2.74 -2.15 -15.18
CA GLU A 264 3.08 -3.00 -14.03
C GLU A 264 3.39 -2.19 -12.76
N ASP A 265 3.67 -0.89 -12.91
CA ASP A 265 4.17 -0.02 -11.85
C ASP A 265 3.15 1.06 -11.40
N GLY A 266 1.88 0.83 -11.61
CA GLY A 266 0.78 1.68 -11.18
C GLY A 266 -0.27 1.91 -12.26
N PHE A 267 -1.47 2.31 -11.82
CA PHE A 267 -2.57 2.69 -12.70
C PHE A 267 -2.35 4.10 -13.24
N PRO A 268 -2.74 4.36 -14.51
CA PRO A 268 -2.58 5.68 -15.11
C PRO A 268 -3.46 6.72 -14.42
N VAL A 269 -2.94 7.94 -14.31
CA VAL A 269 -3.68 9.09 -13.78
C VAL A 269 -4.40 9.90 -14.87
N VAL A 270 -4.11 9.65 -16.15
CA VAL A 270 -4.81 10.25 -17.29
C VAL A 270 -6.11 9.49 -17.55
N GLU A 271 -7.24 10.21 -17.52
CA GLU A 271 -8.58 9.59 -17.50
C GLU A 271 -8.88 8.79 -18.77
N SER A 272 -8.48 9.29 -19.95
CA SER A 272 -8.69 8.57 -21.22
C SER A 272 -7.97 7.22 -21.23
N VAL A 273 -6.78 7.13 -20.67
CA VAL A 273 -6.00 5.89 -20.57
C VAL A 273 -6.59 4.98 -19.48
N TYR A 274 -6.91 5.52 -18.31
CA TYR A 274 -7.50 4.75 -17.21
C TYR A 274 -8.84 4.12 -17.60
N ASN A 275 -9.69 4.84 -18.33
CA ASN A 275 -10.97 4.34 -18.82
C ASN A 275 -10.82 3.51 -20.09
N GLY A 276 -9.73 3.67 -20.84
CA GLY A 276 -9.48 3.03 -22.12
C GLY A 276 -9.41 1.50 -22.02
N GLU A 277 -9.86 0.80 -23.05
CA GLU A 277 -9.82 -0.66 -23.10
C GLU A 277 -8.39 -1.19 -23.26
N ASP A 278 -7.54 -0.49 -24.00
CA ASP A 278 -6.18 -0.93 -24.34
C ASP A 278 -5.30 -1.12 -23.10
N TYR A 279 -5.43 -0.25 -22.09
CA TYR A 279 -4.68 -0.38 -20.85
C TYR A 279 -5.04 -1.67 -20.09
N TRP A 280 -6.32 -2.02 -20.04
CA TRP A 280 -6.85 -3.17 -19.32
C TRP A 280 -6.82 -4.48 -20.12
N ASN A 281 -6.49 -4.41 -21.40
CA ASN A 281 -6.52 -5.56 -22.27
C ASN A 281 -5.40 -6.57 -21.92
N GLN A 282 -5.79 -7.69 -21.37
CA GLN A 282 -4.94 -8.86 -21.09
C GLN A 282 -5.34 -10.08 -21.94
N GLY A 283 -6.25 -9.90 -22.92
CA GLY A 283 -6.84 -10.94 -23.72
C GLY A 283 -8.33 -11.17 -23.44
N GLU A 284 -8.88 -12.27 -23.92
CA GLU A 284 -10.29 -12.60 -23.70
C GLU A 284 -10.52 -13.05 -22.25
N ALA A 285 -11.65 -12.61 -21.66
CA ALA A 285 -12.05 -12.97 -20.31
C ALA A 285 -12.05 -14.50 -20.10
N GLY A 286 -11.49 -14.94 -19.00
CA GLY A 286 -11.35 -16.35 -18.67
C GLY A 286 -10.13 -17.05 -19.26
N ASN A 287 -9.38 -16.41 -20.17
CA ASN A 287 -8.10 -16.94 -20.63
C ASN A 287 -7.09 -16.98 -19.48
N VAL A 288 -6.28 -18.04 -19.44
CA VAL A 288 -5.25 -18.22 -18.41
C VAL A 288 -4.06 -17.29 -18.71
N LEU A 289 -3.70 -16.47 -17.74
CA LEU A 289 -2.53 -15.60 -17.77
C LEU A 289 -1.31 -16.29 -17.14
N VAL A 290 -1.52 -16.88 -15.97
CA VAL A 290 -0.48 -17.53 -15.17
C VAL A 290 -1.05 -18.81 -14.58
N THR A 291 -0.22 -19.85 -14.52
CA THR A 291 -0.52 -21.06 -13.73
C THR A 291 0.53 -21.16 -12.64
N GLY A 292 0.08 -21.26 -11.41
CA GLY A 292 0.90 -21.45 -10.25
C GLY A 292 0.56 -22.75 -9.53
N GLY A 293 1.42 -23.15 -8.60
CA GLY A 293 1.18 -24.29 -7.73
C GLY A 293 1.80 -24.02 -6.37
N SER A 294 1.13 -24.50 -5.34
CA SER A 294 1.67 -24.59 -3.98
C SER A 294 1.71 -26.05 -3.60
N SER A 295 2.85 -26.56 -3.16
CA SER A 295 2.92 -27.89 -2.58
C SER A 295 2.43 -27.83 -1.15
N ASN A 296 1.31 -28.48 -0.87
CA ASN A 296 0.93 -28.78 0.50
C ASN A 296 1.88 -29.87 1.02
N SER A 297 2.75 -29.53 1.98
CA SER A 297 3.89 -30.34 2.39
C SER A 297 3.50 -31.69 3.07
N GLU A 298 2.23 -31.91 3.39
CA GLU A 298 1.84 -33.05 4.22
C GLU A 298 1.29 -34.26 3.49
N ASN A 299 0.52 -34.06 2.46
CA ASN A 299 -0.11 -35.16 1.72
C ASN A 299 0.33 -35.26 0.26
N GLY A 300 1.29 -34.44 -0.15
CA GLY A 300 1.80 -34.42 -1.53
C GLY A 300 0.79 -33.93 -2.56
N GLN A 301 -0.32 -33.32 -2.13
CA GLN A 301 -1.25 -32.71 -3.07
C GLN A 301 -0.70 -31.36 -3.51
N GLU A 302 -0.41 -31.25 -4.78
CA GLU A 302 -0.17 -29.95 -5.42
C GLU A 302 -1.50 -29.21 -5.56
N LEU A 303 -1.57 -28.04 -4.93
CA LEU A 303 -2.63 -27.08 -5.23
C LEU A 303 -2.23 -26.34 -6.52
N VAL A 304 -2.82 -26.70 -7.63
CA VAL A 304 -2.62 -25.99 -8.90
C VAL A 304 -3.74 -24.98 -9.07
N TYR A 305 -3.37 -23.73 -9.30
CA TYR A 305 -4.32 -22.65 -9.56
C TYR A 305 -3.99 -21.93 -10.88
N SER A 306 -4.99 -21.33 -11.49
CA SER A 306 -4.82 -20.55 -12.72
C SER A 306 -5.38 -19.15 -12.54
N ILE A 307 -4.52 -18.17 -12.79
CA ILE A 307 -4.89 -16.77 -12.84
C ILE A 307 -5.47 -16.49 -14.21
N LYS A 308 -6.66 -15.93 -14.23
CA LYS A 308 -7.43 -15.70 -15.46
C LYS A 308 -7.67 -14.22 -15.70
N VAL A 309 -7.83 -13.86 -16.96
CA VAL A 309 -8.30 -12.53 -17.36
C VAL A 309 -9.66 -12.27 -16.73
N PRO A 310 -9.82 -11.21 -15.90
CA PRO A 310 -11.10 -10.86 -15.30
C PRO A 310 -12.16 -10.49 -16.35
N SER A 311 -13.43 -10.64 -16.00
CA SER A 311 -14.50 -10.14 -16.85
C SER A 311 -14.51 -8.62 -16.95
N ALA A 312 -15.09 -8.07 -18.02
CA ALA A 312 -15.25 -6.63 -18.20
C ALA A 312 -16.00 -5.96 -17.03
N ASP A 313 -16.99 -6.66 -16.46
CA ASP A 313 -17.73 -6.14 -15.29
C ASP A 313 -16.82 -6.00 -14.08
N LYS A 314 -15.93 -6.98 -13.82
CA LYS A 314 -14.96 -6.91 -12.72
C LYS A 314 -13.93 -5.80 -12.92
N VAL A 315 -13.43 -5.62 -14.12
CA VAL A 315 -12.56 -4.50 -14.47
C VAL A 315 -13.29 -3.17 -14.26
N ASN A 316 -14.54 -3.05 -14.65
CA ASN A 316 -15.34 -1.83 -14.43
C ASN A 316 -15.60 -1.57 -12.94
N GLU A 317 -15.86 -2.59 -12.13
CA GLU A 317 -15.95 -2.45 -10.67
C GLU A 317 -14.65 -1.86 -10.09
N LEU A 318 -13.48 -2.37 -10.49
CA LEU A 318 -12.19 -1.84 -10.07
C LEU A 318 -11.97 -0.39 -10.53
N LYS A 319 -12.31 -0.06 -11.78
CA LYS A 319 -12.23 1.31 -12.29
C LYS A 319 -13.05 2.28 -11.43
N GLN A 320 -14.23 1.86 -10.99
CA GLN A 320 -15.05 2.71 -10.10
C GLN A 320 -14.42 2.85 -8.72
N LEU A 321 -13.83 1.77 -8.15
CA LEU A 321 -13.09 1.85 -6.89
C LEU A 321 -11.94 2.87 -6.99
N GLY A 322 -11.12 2.81 -8.05
CA GLY A 322 -10.01 3.76 -8.22
C GLY A 322 -10.46 5.22 -8.32
N LYS A 323 -11.64 5.49 -8.89
CA LYS A 323 -12.23 6.84 -8.95
C LYS A 323 -12.79 7.35 -7.62
N MET A 324 -13.00 6.47 -6.64
CA MET A 324 -13.45 6.85 -5.30
C MET A 324 -12.30 7.24 -4.38
N LEU A 325 -11.05 6.95 -4.76
CA LEU A 325 -9.88 7.25 -3.95
C LEU A 325 -9.56 8.75 -4.00
N THR A 326 -9.47 9.39 -2.85
CA THR A 326 -9.34 10.86 -2.78
C THR A 326 -8.14 11.34 -1.98
N THR A 327 -7.50 10.43 -1.22
CA THR A 327 -6.48 10.81 -0.25
C THR A 327 -5.18 10.06 -0.53
N PRO A 328 -4.09 10.74 -0.89
CA PRO A 328 -2.80 10.09 -1.02
C PRO A 328 -2.31 9.61 0.34
N VAL A 329 -1.70 8.43 0.42
CA VAL A 329 -0.97 8.02 1.61
C VAL A 329 0.24 8.95 1.81
N LEU A 330 0.67 9.11 3.06
CA LEU A 330 1.84 9.92 3.35
C LEU A 330 3.10 9.19 2.88
N ASP A 331 3.70 9.70 1.83
CA ASP A 331 4.96 9.21 1.31
C ASP A 331 6.12 10.05 1.86
N ASN A 332 6.46 9.80 3.12
CA ASN A 332 7.58 10.45 3.82
C ASN A 332 8.34 9.43 4.66
N THR A 333 9.50 9.00 4.15
CA THR A 333 10.32 7.94 4.77
C THR A 333 10.80 8.29 6.17
N ILE A 334 11.05 9.57 6.48
CA ILE A 334 11.52 9.99 7.81
C ILE A 334 10.42 9.82 8.84
N ILE A 335 9.19 10.22 8.51
CA ILE A 335 8.04 10.07 9.40
C ILE A 335 7.71 8.59 9.59
N THR A 336 7.61 7.84 8.49
CA THR A 336 7.29 6.42 8.54
C THR A 336 8.34 5.64 9.32
N SER A 337 9.64 5.88 9.07
CA SER A 337 10.73 5.25 9.83
C SER A 337 10.66 5.60 11.32
N ALA A 338 10.41 6.87 11.67
CA ALA A 338 10.29 7.27 13.08
C ALA A 338 9.15 6.53 13.80
N VAL A 339 7.98 6.38 13.14
CA VAL A 339 6.83 5.64 13.68
C VAL A 339 7.15 4.16 13.82
N CYS A 340 7.72 3.52 12.77
CA CYS A 340 8.03 2.10 12.80
C CYS A 340 9.13 1.76 13.81
N GLU A 341 10.25 2.49 13.84
CA GLU A 341 11.35 2.25 14.78
C GLU A 341 10.91 2.34 16.25
N ASN A 342 10.15 3.37 16.61
CA ASN A 342 9.64 3.50 17.95
C ASN A 342 8.49 2.54 18.24
N GLY A 343 7.70 2.19 17.22
CA GLY A 343 6.69 1.17 17.28
C GLY A 343 7.27 -0.22 17.56
N VAL A 344 8.38 -0.60 16.94
CA VAL A 344 9.09 -1.87 17.24
C VAL A 344 9.46 -1.97 18.71
N ARG A 345 10.00 -0.91 19.28
CA ARG A 345 10.36 -0.86 20.72
C ARG A 345 9.12 -1.01 21.62
N TYR A 346 7.99 -0.42 21.20
CA TYR A 346 6.72 -0.56 21.90
C TYR A 346 6.17 -2.00 21.80
N LEU A 347 6.11 -2.59 20.61
CA LEU A 347 5.63 -3.96 20.40
C LEU A 347 6.49 -4.99 21.16
N ASN A 348 7.79 -4.74 21.30
CA ASN A 348 8.72 -5.57 22.09
C ASN A 348 8.57 -5.36 23.60
N GLY A 349 7.83 -4.35 24.06
CA GLY A 349 7.66 -4.01 25.46
C GLY A 349 8.84 -3.24 26.08
N ASP A 350 9.76 -2.70 25.26
CA ASP A 350 10.92 -1.94 25.74
C ASP A 350 10.52 -0.54 26.25
N ILE A 351 9.45 0.03 25.70
CA ILE A 351 8.91 1.35 26.06
C ILE A 351 7.38 1.30 26.07
N SER A 352 6.77 2.23 26.81
CA SER A 352 5.32 2.42 26.81
C SER A 352 4.82 3.11 25.52
N LEU A 353 3.50 3.04 25.28
CA LEU A 353 2.85 3.74 24.16
C LEU A 353 3.11 5.24 24.18
N ASP A 354 3.04 5.87 25.37
CA ASP A 354 3.29 7.29 25.53
C ASP A 354 4.76 7.65 25.24
N GLU A 355 5.70 6.83 25.66
CA GLU A 355 7.13 7.02 25.35
C GLU A 355 7.40 6.87 23.85
N ALA A 356 6.79 5.87 23.19
CA ALA A 356 6.92 5.67 21.75
C ALA A 356 6.40 6.89 20.98
N ALA A 357 5.17 7.32 21.27
CA ALA A 357 4.58 8.48 20.61
C ALA A 357 5.39 9.76 20.84
N ASN A 358 5.83 10.01 22.08
CA ASN A 358 6.67 11.17 22.39
C ASN A 358 8.00 11.14 21.62
N ALA A 359 8.63 9.97 21.47
CA ALA A 359 9.86 9.81 20.69
C ALA A 359 9.64 10.14 19.21
N VAL A 360 8.55 9.64 18.61
CA VAL A 360 8.15 10.00 17.25
C VAL A 360 7.96 11.50 17.10
N MET A 361 7.16 12.11 18.00
CA MET A 361 6.91 13.55 17.97
C MET A 361 8.18 14.39 18.05
N GLN A 362 9.13 14.01 18.92
CA GLN A 362 10.40 14.71 19.07
C GLN A 362 11.28 14.57 17.82
N GLN A 363 11.40 13.36 17.27
CA GLN A 363 12.24 13.07 16.10
C GLN A 363 11.72 13.80 14.86
N VAL A 364 10.42 13.74 14.62
CA VAL A 364 9.80 14.35 13.43
C VAL A 364 9.69 15.86 13.55
N ASN A 365 9.36 16.41 14.73
CA ASN A 365 9.31 17.87 14.91
C ASN A 365 10.69 18.52 14.69
N LEU A 366 11.77 17.82 15.03
CA LEU A 366 13.12 18.31 14.71
C LEU A 366 13.34 18.37 13.19
N TYR A 367 12.94 17.33 12.49
CA TYR A 367 13.01 17.27 11.01
C TYR A 367 12.14 18.33 10.32
N LEU A 368 10.90 18.53 10.78
CA LEU A 368 10.00 19.52 10.19
C LEU A 368 10.41 20.99 10.50
N ALA A 369 11.30 21.19 11.47
CA ALA A 369 11.82 22.52 11.84
C ALA A 369 13.09 22.93 11.06
N GLU A 370 13.72 22.00 10.34
CA GLU A 370 14.88 22.21 9.47
C GLU A 370 14.47 22.64 8.06
#